data_536434841100ae359aa7b97cb69de144
#
_entry.id   536434841100ae359aa7b97cb69de144
#
_cell.length_a   1.000
_cell.length_b   1.000
_cell.length_c   1.000
_cell.angle_alpha   90.00
_cell.angle_beta   90.00
_cell.angle_gamma   90.00
#
_symmetry.space_group_name_H-M   'P 1'
#
loop_
_entity.id
_entity.type
_entity.pdbx_description
1 polymer ?
#
loop_
_entity_poly.entity_id
_entity_poly.type
_entity_poly.pdbx_seq_one_letter_code
_entity_poly.pdbx_strand_id
1 'polypeptide(L)'
;MPHDADVLAALGEFNLEPVTVEPILMGNINRTFRVTSGAGVFTLQVLNPIFSPKVNEDIEAVTAHLAARGMVTPRLVRTTKGMLWTTDGKGQVWRLLTHVDGTVLSSGTTSGHCRRAGELLGQFHVAVSDLEYSFCNVRTGVHDTKRHRRHLQEVMQSHKQHTAFYQVAAVGEEILARIGQLPALGELPQRIVHGDPKINNVVFSPTGAAICLIDLDTLAKMSIPVELGDAFRSWCNPVGEDGSDPWFDLERFVAGLEGYAQGAKGLLTAQEWAGTSFMVETITLELAARFCADALEESYFGWNKEVFSSASAHNLHRAKIQLGLARSVGSQRVEIADAVRGVANRLRYWPVG
;
A
#
# COMPACT_ATOMS: atom_id res chain seq x y z
N MET A 1 -19.74 -14.51 -20.49
CA MET A 1 -19.24 -13.23 -19.97
C MET A 1 -19.17 -12.31 -21.15
N PRO A 2 -19.77 -11.15 -21.16
CA PRO A 2 -19.53 -10.22 -22.24
C PRO A 2 -18.06 -9.85 -22.14
N HIS A 3 -17.29 -10.20 -23.16
CA HIS A 3 -16.07 -9.43 -23.42
C HIS A 3 -16.57 -8.01 -23.62
N ASP A 4 -16.37 -7.20 -22.60
CA ASP A 4 -16.87 -5.86 -22.56
C ASP A 4 -16.35 -5.20 -23.85
N ALA A 5 -17.23 -4.72 -24.72
CA ALA A 5 -16.83 -4.09 -25.97
C ALA A 5 -15.83 -2.96 -25.71
N ASP A 6 -15.94 -2.34 -24.53
CA ASP A 6 -15.03 -1.32 -24.04
C ASP A 6 -13.58 -1.88 -23.83
N VAL A 7 -13.46 -3.13 -23.34
CA VAL A 7 -12.14 -3.79 -23.15
C VAL A 7 -11.44 -4.01 -24.49
N LEU A 8 -12.18 -4.54 -25.47
CA LEU A 8 -11.63 -4.80 -26.81
C LEU A 8 -11.28 -3.50 -27.53
N ALA A 9 -12.12 -2.48 -27.40
CA ALA A 9 -11.85 -1.15 -27.95
C ALA A 9 -10.58 -0.53 -27.33
N ALA A 10 -10.41 -0.64 -26.00
CA ALA A 10 -9.22 -0.17 -25.34
C ALA A 10 -7.96 -0.91 -25.80
N LEU A 11 -8.01 -2.25 -25.95
CA LEU A 11 -6.88 -3.05 -26.45
C LEU A 11 -6.50 -2.68 -27.88
N GLY A 12 -7.47 -2.31 -28.73
CA GLY A 12 -7.24 -1.82 -30.09
C GLY A 12 -6.37 -0.56 -30.14
N GLU A 13 -6.50 0.35 -29.16
CA GLU A 13 -5.64 1.54 -29.07
C GLU A 13 -4.16 1.19 -28.81
N PHE A 14 -3.88 0.01 -28.23
CA PHE A 14 -2.53 -0.51 -27.99
C PHE A 14 -2.06 -1.48 -29.10
N ASN A 15 -2.82 -1.63 -30.18
CA ASN A 15 -2.57 -2.60 -31.25
C ASN A 15 -2.36 -4.02 -30.73
N LEU A 16 -3.19 -4.42 -29.77
CA LEU A 16 -3.10 -5.73 -29.12
C LEU A 16 -4.35 -6.55 -29.43
N GLU A 17 -4.14 -7.68 -30.14
CA GLU A 17 -5.19 -8.68 -30.39
C GLU A 17 -5.14 -9.73 -29.26
N PRO A 18 -6.16 -9.78 -28.37
CA PRO A 18 -6.15 -10.72 -27.26
C PRO A 18 -6.56 -12.12 -27.73
N VAL A 19 -5.85 -13.13 -27.16
CA VAL A 19 -6.28 -14.54 -27.20
C VAL A 19 -7.23 -14.81 -26.05
N THR A 20 -6.89 -14.31 -24.83
CA THR A 20 -7.76 -14.36 -23.67
C THR A 20 -7.74 -13.04 -22.90
N VAL A 21 -8.88 -12.73 -22.26
CA VAL A 21 -9.02 -11.62 -21.31
C VAL A 21 -9.73 -12.16 -20.07
N GLU A 22 -9.05 -12.10 -18.93
CA GLU A 22 -9.53 -12.64 -17.67
C GLU A 22 -9.53 -11.55 -16.59
N PRO A 23 -10.63 -11.34 -15.86
CA PRO A 23 -10.66 -10.36 -14.78
C PRO A 23 -9.75 -10.82 -13.63
N ILE A 24 -8.97 -9.91 -13.07
CA ILE A 24 -8.24 -10.09 -11.82
C ILE A 24 -9.11 -9.51 -10.70
N LEU A 25 -9.66 -10.38 -9.87
CA LEU A 25 -10.58 -10.01 -8.80
C LEU A 25 -9.87 -9.50 -7.54
N MET A 26 -8.54 -9.57 -7.50
CA MET A 26 -7.72 -9.03 -6.43
C MET A 26 -7.42 -7.55 -6.69
N GLY A 27 -7.63 -6.72 -5.65
CA GLY A 27 -7.47 -5.27 -5.74
C GLY A 27 -8.81 -4.53 -5.67
N ASN A 28 -8.88 -3.48 -4.85
CA ASN A 28 -10.15 -2.82 -4.52
C ASN A 28 -10.35 -1.47 -5.24
N ILE A 29 -9.35 -1.01 -6.01
CA ILE A 29 -9.35 0.35 -6.55
C ILE A 29 -9.55 0.32 -8.08
N ASN A 30 -8.64 -0.27 -8.83
CA ASN A 30 -8.72 -0.35 -10.29
C ASN A 30 -9.43 -1.62 -10.73
N ARG A 31 -10.21 -1.56 -11.83
CA ARG A 31 -10.65 -2.78 -12.51
C ARG A 31 -9.48 -3.31 -13.34
N THR A 32 -9.09 -4.53 -13.09
CA THR A 32 -7.86 -5.11 -13.66
C THR A 32 -8.18 -6.39 -14.43
N PHE A 33 -7.51 -6.57 -15.59
CA PHE A 33 -7.64 -7.74 -16.43
C PHE A 33 -6.26 -8.28 -16.81
N ARG A 34 -6.10 -9.59 -16.78
CA ARG A 34 -4.98 -10.29 -17.38
C ARG A 34 -5.30 -10.52 -18.86
N VAL A 35 -4.41 -10.07 -19.73
CA VAL A 35 -4.59 -10.18 -21.20
C VAL A 35 -3.47 -11.03 -21.75
N THR A 36 -3.81 -12.15 -22.39
CA THR A 36 -2.85 -12.99 -23.14
C THR A 36 -3.01 -12.70 -24.62
N SER A 37 -1.90 -12.50 -25.32
CA SER A 37 -1.84 -12.26 -26.75
C SER A 37 -0.65 -12.98 -27.38
N GLY A 38 -0.54 -12.95 -28.70
CA GLY A 38 0.64 -13.42 -29.41
C GLY A 38 1.93 -12.67 -29.08
N ALA A 39 1.83 -11.44 -28.56
CA ALA A 39 2.96 -10.60 -28.14
C ALA A 39 3.38 -10.83 -26.69
N GLY A 40 2.63 -11.63 -25.92
CA GLY A 40 2.92 -11.91 -24.51
C GLY A 40 1.72 -11.72 -23.60
N VAL A 41 2.01 -11.61 -22.28
CA VAL A 41 1.01 -11.39 -21.24
C VAL A 41 1.09 -9.95 -20.74
N PHE A 42 -0.07 -9.34 -20.57
CA PHE A 42 -0.22 -7.94 -20.17
C PHE A 42 -1.25 -7.80 -19.06
N THR A 43 -1.21 -6.67 -18.37
CA THR A 43 -2.21 -6.24 -17.40
C THR A 43 -2.90 -4.98 -17.93
N LEU A 44 -4.18 -5.11 -18.27
CA LEU A 44 -5.03 -3.98 -18.67
C LEU A 44 -5.76 -3.47 -17.44
N GLN A 45 -5.78 -2.15 -17.24
CA GLN A 45 -6.47 -1.54 -16.10
C GLN A 45 -7.36 -0.38 -16.54
N VAL A 46 -8.55 -0.31 -15.91
CA VAL A 46 -9.34 0.92 -15.85
C VAL A 46 -8.94 1.66 -14.60
N LEU A 47 -8.38 2.84 -14.78
CA LEU A 47 -7.94 3.69 -13.69
C LEU A 47 -9.16 4.21 -12.90
N ASN A 48 -9.10 4.09 -11.58
CA ASN A 48 -10.13 4.66 -10.73
C ASN A 48 -10.09 6.20 -10.79
N PRO A 49 -11.25 6.88 -10.89
CA PRO A 49 -11.32 8.35 -10.97
C PRO A 49 -10.72 9.12 -9.78
N ILE A 50 -10.41 8.45 -8.66
CA ILE A 50 -9.68 9.08 -7.55
C ILE A 50 -8.24 9.46 -7.94
N PHE A 51 -7.70 8.86 -8.99
CA PHE A 51 -6.37 9.17 -9.52
C PHE A 51 -6.48 10.06 -10.76
N SER A 52 -5.63 11.07 -10.85
CA SER A 52 -5.41 11.78 -12.10
C SER A 52 -4.78 10.85 -13.15
N PRO A 53 -5.15 10.92 -14.43
CA PRO A 53 -4.46 10.19 -15.49
C PRO A 53 -2.93 10.44 -15.54
N LYS A 54 -2.48 11.57 -15.00
CA LYS A 54 -1.05 11.92 -14.89
C LYS A 54 -0.26 10.99 -13.96
N VAL A 55 -0.93 10.16 -13.13
CA VAL A 55 -0.25 9.10 -12.38
C VAL A 55 0.55 8.17 -13.29
N ASN A 56 0.15 8.02 -14.55
CA ASN A 56 0.88 7.21 -15.51
C ASN A 56 2.23 7.85 -15.92
N GLU A 57 2.36 9.18 -15.87
CA GLU A 57 3.64 9.87 -16.07
C GLU A 57 4.61 9.55 -14.91
N ASP A 58 4.09 9.54 -13.67
CA ASP A 58 4.85 9.20 -12.46
C ASP A 58 5.32 7.73 -12.52
N ILE A 59 4.43 6.81 -12.88
CA ILE A 59 4.74 5.39 -13.05
C ILE A 59 5.80 5.19 -14.13
N GLU A 60 5.67 5.84 -15.29
CA GLU A 60 6.64 5.72 -16.37
C GLU A 60 8.04 6.21 -15.93
N ALA A 61 8.12 7.37 -15.27
CA ALA A 61 9.38 7.91 -14.81
C ALA A 61 10.08 6.98 -13.81
N VAL A 62 9.36 6.51 -12.79
CA VAL A 62 9.90 5.64 -11.75
C VAL A 62 10.25 4.27 -12.31
N THR A 63 9.38 3.65 -13.11
CA THR A 63 9.62 2.29 -13.62
C THR A 63 10.71 2.28 -14.71
N ALA A 64 10.87 3.35 -15.48
CA ALA A 64 12.02 3.49 -16.41
C ALA A 64 13.35 3.51 -15.64
N HIS A 65 13.38 4.25 -14.53
CA HIS A 65 14.56 4.35 -13.68
C HIS A 65 14.89 3.01 -12.98
N LEU A 66 13.88 2.32 -12.45
CA LEU A 66 14.02 0.98 -11.86
C LEU A 66 14.53 -0.05 -12.87
N ALA A 67 13.96 -0.09 -14.07
CA ALA A 67 14.35 -1.01 -15.13
C ALA A 67 15.80 -0.76 -15.59
N ALA A 68 16.23 0.50 -15.69
CA ALA A 68 17.61 0.86 -16.01
C ALA A 68 18.62 0.35 -14.96
N ARG A 69 18.16 0.06 -13.73
CA ARG A 69 18.94 -0.56 -12.64
C ARG A 69 18.78 -2.07 -12.51
N GLY A 70 18.11 -2.69 -13.49
CA GLY A 70 17.88 -4.13 -13.54
C GLY A 70 16.81 -4.64 -12.58
N MET A 71 15.98 -3.76 -11.98
CA MET A 71 14.85 -4.20 -11.17
C MET A 71 13.67 -4.61 -12.05
N VAL A 72 13.03 -5.71 -11.68
CA VAL A 72 11.77 -6.14 -12.31
C VAL A 72 10.66 -5.20 -11.85
N THR A 73 9.95 -4.62 -12.82
CA THR A 73 8.85 -3.69 -12.58
C THR A 73 7.84 -3.74 -13.73
N PRO A 74 6.53 -3.56 -13.48
CA PRO A 74 5.58 -3.39 -14.57
C PRO A 74 5.94 -2.13 -15.39
N ARG A 75 5.89 -2.23 -16.72
CA ARG A 75 6.16 -1.11 -17.61
C ARG A 75 4.90 -0.74 -18.38
N LEU A 76 4.62 0.55 -18.48
CA LEU A 76 3.53 1.02 -19.33
C LEU A 76 3.82 0.72 -20.81
N VAL A 77 2.82 0.17 -21.48
CA VAL A 77 2.82 -0.03 -22.93
C VAL A 77 2.18 1.20 -23.56
N ARG A 78 2.85 1.77 -24.57
CA ARG A 78 2.32 2.95 -25.25
C ARG A 78 1.23 2.57 -26.26
N THR A 79 0.25 3.44 -26.38
CA THR A 79 -0.72 3.35 -27.46
C THR A 79 -0.09 3.51 -28.83
N THR A 80 -0.81 3.19 -29.90
CA THR A 80 -0.39 3.44 -31.30
C THR A 80 -0.05 4.91 -31.59
N LYS A 81 -0.58 5.82 -30.77
CA LYS A 81 -0.30 7.27 -30.82
C LYS A 81 0.85 7.71 -29.88
N GLY A 82 1.54 6.75 -29.27
CA GLY A 82 2.66 7.01 -28.34
C GLY A 82 2.26 7.47 -26.94
N MET A 83 0.97 7.47 -26.59
CA MET A 83 0.46 7.89 -25.28
C MET A 83 0.60 6.77 -24.24
N LEU A 84 0.70 7.13 -22.95
CA LEU A 84 0.81 6.19 -21.82
C LEU A 84 -0.55 5.59 -21.40
N TRP A 85 -1.65 6.20 -21.84
CA TRP A 85 -3.02 5.75 -21.57
C TRP A 85 -3.94 6.17 -22.73
N THR A 86 -5.14 5.63 -22.75
CA THR A 86 -6.23 6.08 -23.60
C THR A 86 -7.48 6.38 -22.80
N THR A 87 -8.43 7.09 -23.37
CA THR A 87 -9.72 7.41 -22.75
C THR A 87 -10.84 6.96 -23.67
N ASP A 88 -11.77 6.19 -23.14
CA ASP A 88 -12.93 5.74 -23.92
C ASP A 88 -14.02 6.83 -24.06
N GLY A 89 -15.07 6.54 -24.83
CA GLY A 89 -16.20 7.44 -25.05
C GLY A 89 -17.03 7.76 -23.78
N LYS A 90 -16.78 7.06 -22.67
CA LYS A 90 -17.42 7.28 -21.37
C LYS A 90 -16.52 8.09 -20.40
N GLY A 91 -15.33 8.49 -20.86
CA GLY A 91 -14.34 9.20 -20.04
C GLY A 91 -13.53 8.30 -19.11
N GLN A 92 -13.60 6.97 -19.24
CA GLN A 92 -12.79 6.04 -18.46
C GLN A 92 -11.37 6.01 -19.01
N VAL A 93 -10.40 6.06 -18.12
CA VAL A 93 -8.98 6.00 -18.46
C VAL A 93 -8.50 4.55 -18.44
N TRP A 94 -7.89 4.13 -19.54
CA TRP A 94 -7.36 2.79 -19.73
C TRP A 94 -5.85 2.84 -19.90
N ARG A 95 -5.15 1.93 -19.22
CA ARG A 95 -3.71 1.73 -19.38
C ARG A 95 -3.38 0.26 -19.55
N LEU A 96 -2.32 -0.02 -20.27
CA LEU A 96 -1.77 -1.35 -20.44
C LEU A 96 -0.37 -1.40 -19.85
N LEU A 97 -0.10 -2.44 -19.06
CA LEU A 97 1.21 -2.69 -18.48
C LEU A 97 1.73 -4.06 -18.89
N THR A 98 3.04 -4.24 -18.91
CA THR A 98 3.63 -5.58 -18.97
C THR A 98 3.22 -6.36 -17.71
N HIS A 99 2.87 -7.62 -17.89
CA HIS A 99 2.56 -8.49 -16.75
C HIS A 99 3.83 -9.05 -16.13
N VAL A 100 3.88 -9.11 -14.80
CA VAL A 100 4.96 -9.78 -14.08
C VAL A 100 4.40 -11.09 -13.53
N ASP A 101 4.89 -12.21 -14.05
CA ASP A 101 4.45 -13.53 -13.62
C ASP A 101 4.93 -13.84 -12.20
N GLY A 102 4.02 -14.40 -11.39
CA GLY A 102 4.28 -14.77 -10.01
C GLY A 102 3.01 -14.90 -9.19
N THR A 103 3.18 -15.06 -7.90
CA THR A 103 2.09 -15.21 -6.94
C THR A 103 2.01 -13.97 -6.06
N VAL A 104 0.79 -13.46 -5.89
CA VAL A 104 0.45 -12.41 -4.92
C VAL A 104 -0.24 -13.06 -3.73
N LEU A 105 0.18 -12.70 -2.51
CA LEU A 105 -0.36 -13.29 -1.28
C LEU A 105 -1.49 -12.42 -0.73
N SER A 106 -2.65 -13.02 -0.50
CA SER A 106 -3.77 -12.40 0.23
C SER A 106 -3.86 -12.86 1.69
N SER A 107 -3.27 -14.03 1.99
CA SER A 107 -3.23 -14.67 3.31
C SER A 107 -2.06 -15.64 3.39
N GLY A 108 -1.85 -16.26 4.56
CA GLY A 108 -0.79 -17.28 4.71
C GLY A 108 0.64 -16.72 4.65
N THR A 109 0.82 -15.43 4.89
CA THR A 109 2.15 -14.81 4.96
C THR A 109 2.98 -15.47 6.05
N THR A 110 4.27 -15.66 5.79
CA THR A 110 5.24 -16.22 6.74
C THR A 110 6.35 -15.20 7.01
N SER A 111 7.15 -15.42 8.07
CA SER A 111 8.35 -14.62 8.37
C SER A 111 9.33 -14.60 7.19
N GLY A 112 9.43 -15.71 6.42
CA GLY A 112 10.22 -15.78 5.19
C GLY A 112 9.71 -14.86 4.09
N HIS A 113 8.38 -14.77 3.89
CA HIS A 113 7.79 -13.83 2.94
C HIS A 113 8.03 -12.37 3.36
N CYS A 114 7.86 -12.05 4.65
CA CYS A 114 8.14 -10.71 5.18
C CYS A 114 9.60 -10.31 5.00
N ARG A 115 10.56 -11.21 5.25
CA ARG A 115 11.99 -10.97 5.01
C ARG A 115 12.26 -10.59 3.55
N ARG A 116 11.74 -11.38 2.60
CA ARG A 116 11.95 -11.15 1.16
C ARG A 116 11.25 -9.88 0.67
N ALA A 117 10.04 -9.59 1.16
CA ALA A 117 9.33 -8.36 0.86
C ALA A 117 10.09 -7.13 1.40
N GLY A 118 10.63 -7.23 2.61
CA GLY A 118 11.47 -6.20 3.20
C GLY A 118 12.73 -5.95 2.36
N GLU A 119 13.44 -7.00 1.96
CA GLU A 119 14.62 -6.88 1.12
C GLU A 119 14.30 -6.19 -0.22
N LEU A 120 13.22 -6.59 -0.89
CA LEU A 120 12.78 -5.97 -2.13
C LEU A 120 12.42 -4.48 -1.94
N LEU A 121 11.69 -4.14 -0.87
CA LEU A 121 11.32 -2.75 -0.58
C LEU A 121 12.57 -1.90 -0.28
N GLY A 122 13.54 -2.46 0.45
CA GLY A 122 14.83 -1.80 0.67
C GLY A 122 15.61 -1.56 -0.62
N GLN A 123 15.67 -2.56 -1.51
CA GLN A 123 16.27 -2.44 -2.84
C GLN A 123 15.57 -1.40 -3.70
N PHE A 124 14.24 -1.34 -3.65
CA PHE A 124 13.45 -0.30 -4.33
C PHE A 124 13.86 1.09 -3.85
N HIS A 125 13.91 1.34 -2.54
CA HIS A 125 14.30 2.65 -1.99
C HIS A 125 15.73 3.05 -2.38
N VAL A 126 16.67 2.12 -2.39
CA VAL A 126 18.03 2.37 -2.87
C VAL A 126 18.02 2.71 -4.37
N ALA A 127 17.28 1.94 -5.16
CA ALA A 127 17.25 2.13 -6.61
C ALA A 127 16.66 3.48 -7.03
N VAL A 128 15.72 4.05 -6.26
CA VAL A 128 15.11 5.36 -6.56
C VAL A 128 15.75 6.51 -5.78
N SER A 129 16.78 6.26 -4.96
CA SER A 129 17.33 7.27 -4.04
C SER A 129 18.00 8.46 -4.74
N ASP A 130 18.48 8.27 -5.95
CA ASP A 130 19.11 9.28 -6.80
C ASP A 130 18.20 9.78 -7.94
N LEU A 131 16.92 9.35 -7.95
CA LEU A 131 15.95 9.85 -8.92
C LEU A 131 15.46 11.25 -8.53
N GLU A 132 15.89 12.25 -9.27
CA GLU A 132 15.35 13.61 -9.16
C GLU A 132 14.06 13.70 -9.99
N TYR A 133 12.92 13.62 -9.32
CA TYR A 133 11.60 13.66 -9.95
C TYR A 133 10.59 14.48 -9.14
N SER A 134 9.74 15.22 -9.85
CA SER A 134 8.59 15.94 -9.28
C SER A 134 7.31 15.26 -9.71
N PHE A 135 6.60 14.66 -8.76
CA PHE A 135 5.37 13.91 -9.03
C PHE A 135 4.28 14.83 -9.60
N CYS A 136 3.58 14.35 -10.63
CA CYS A 136 2.44 15.00 -11.27
C CYS A 136 1.13 14.69 -10.55
N ASN A 137 1.01 13.49 -9.94
CA ASN A 137 -0.16 13.05 -9.18
C ASN A 137 0.13 13.17 -7.68
N VAL A 138 0.16 14.40 -7.15
CA VAL A 138 0.44 14.63 -5.74
C VAL A 138 -0.83 14.41 -4.91
N ARG A 139 -0.85 13.34 -4.11
CA ARG A 139 -1.90 13.06 -3.12
C ARG A 139 -1.47 13.58 -1.75
N THR A 140 -1.92 14.76 -1.39
CA THR A 140 -1.59 15.37 -0.09
C THR A 140 -2.36 14.75 1.06
N GLY A 141 -1.69 14.52 2.19
CA GLY A 141 -2.33 14.15 3.46
C GLY A 141 -2.83 12.70 3.52
N VAL A 142 -2.26 11.79 2.71
CA VAL A 142 -2.61 10.35 2.78
C VAL A 142 -2.20 9.78 4.15
N HIS A 143 -0.98 10.08 4.59
CA HIS A 143 -0.45 9.74 5.90
C HIS A 143 -0.24 11.01 6.75
N ASP A 144 -1.32 11.71 7.03
CA ASP A 144 -1.37 12.85 7.94
C ASP A 144 -2.24 12.49 9.16
N THR A 145 -1.61 11.87 10.14
CA THR A 145 -2.28 11.42 11.37
C THR A 145 -3.01 12.56 12.09
N LYS A 146 -2.45 13.78 12.06
CA LYS A 146 -3.12 14.95 12.68
C LYS A 146 -4.40 15.33 11.94
N ARG A 147 -4.37 15.28 10.61
CA ARG A 147 -5.55 15.52 9.76
C ARG A 147 -6.61 14.45 10.00
N HIS A 148 -6.24 13.17 9.96
CA HIS A 148 -7.18 12.07 10.15
C HIS A 148 -7.78 12.04 11.56
N ARG A 149 -6.99 12.37 12.58
CA ARG A 149 -7.48 12.57 13.95
C ARG A 149 -8.55 13.66 14.01
N ARG A 150 -8.27 14.83 13.41
CA ARG A 150 -9.20 15.96 13.39
C ARG A 150 -10.47 15.59 12.63
N HIS A 151 -10.32 14.97 11.46
CA HIS A 151 -11.44 14.55 10.65
C HIS A 151 -12.37 13.59 11.42
N LEU A 152 -11.83 12.58 12.10
CA LEU A 152 -12.65 11.70 12.95
C LEU A 152 -13.39 12.48 14.04
N GLN A 153 -12.76 13.47 14.69
CA GLN A 153 -13.42 14.31 15.68
C GLN A 153 -14.59 15.11 15.07
N GLU A 154 -14.39 15.72 13.91
CA GLU A 154 -15.40 16.49 13.17
C GLU A 154 -16.57 15.60 12.75
N VAL A 155 -16.31 14.43 12.20
CA VAL A 155 -17.32 13.46 11.77
C VAL A 155 -18.15 12.96 12.97
N MET A 156 -17.52 12.63 14.10
CA MET A 156 -18.24 12.25 15.32
C MET A 156 -19.12 13.38 15.87
N GLN A 157 -18.76 14.64 15.65
CA GLN A 157 -19.58 15.77 16.07
C GLN A 157 -20.80 15.99 15.15
N SER A 158 -20.61 15.82 13.84
CA SER A 158 -21.63 16.13 12.83
C SER A 158 -22.62 14.98 12.57
N HIS A 159 -22.26 13.72 12.86
CA HIS A 159 -23.08 12.55 12.53
C HIS A 159 -23.76 11.89 13.74
N LYS A 160 -24.10 12.65 14.78
CA LYS A 160 -24.73 12.14 16.02
C LYS A 160 -26.09 11.46 15.80
N GLN A 161 -26.76 11.74 14.69
CA GLN A 161 -28.04 11.14 14.33
C GLN A 161 -27.89 9.80 13.55
N HIS A 162 -26.66 9.42 13.20
CA HIS A 162 -26.41 8.17 12.46
C HIS A 162 -26.76 6.96 13.32
N THR A 163 -27.40 5.94 12.76
CA THR A 163 -27.89 4.76 13.50
C THR A 163 -26.78 3.99 14.21
N ALA A 164 -25.57 3.95 13.64
CA ALA A 164 -24.40 3.30 14.24
C ALA A 164 -23.60 4.23 15.19
N PHE A 165 -24.03 5.48 15.40
CA PHE A 165 -23.22 6.51 16.08
C PHE A 165 -22.63 6.04 17.41
N TYR A 166 -23.43 5.48 18.32
CA TYR A 166 -22.96 5.08 19.65
C TYR A 166 -21.87 4.00 19.59
N GLN A 167 -21.98 3.07 18.65
CA GLN A 167 -20.98 2.03 18.46
C GLN A 167 -19.68 2.58 17.86
N VAL A 168 -19.82 3.48 16.89
CA VAL A 168 -18.67 4.14 16.24
C VAL A 168 -17.98 5.10 17.21
N ALA A 169 -18.74 5.87 18.00
CA ALA A 169 -18.21 6.82 18.98
C ALA A 169 -17.35 6.12 20.03
N ALA A 170 -17.80 4.98 20.57
CA ALA A 170 -17.01 4.22 21.55
C ALA A 170 -15.66 3.75 21.01
N VAL A 171 -15.61 3.33 19.74
CA VAL A 171 -14.36 2.95 19.05
C VAL A 171 -13.52 4.19 18.75
N GLY A 172 -14.14 5.26 18.26
CA GLY A 172 -13.50 6.52 17.92
C GLY A 172 -12.83 7.21 19.10
N GLU A 173 -13.47 7.23 20.26
CA GLU A 173 -12.90 7.81 21.49
C GLU A 173 -11.61 7.11 21.91
N GLU A 174 -11.56 5.77 21.85
CA GLU A 174 -10.34 5.04 22.16
C GLU A 174 -9.24 5.31 21.12
N ILE A 175 -9.59 5.32 19.82
CA ILE A 175 -8.64 5.66 18.76
C ILE A 175 -8.03 7.05 19.01
N LEU A 176 -8.86 8.05 19.28
CA LEU A 176 -8.43 9.43 19.52
C LEU A 176 -7.53 9.54 20.76
N ALA A 177 -7.87 8.83 21.85
CA ALA A 177 -7.07 8.79 23.07
C ALA A 177 -5.68 8.18 22.81
N ARG A 178 -5.61 7.06 22.07
CA ARG A 178 -4.35 6.40 21.71
C ARG A 178 -3.48 7.26 20.79
N ILE A 179 -4.05 7.87 19.75
CA ILE A 179 -3.32 8.79 18.86
C ILE A 179 -2.74 9.95 19.67
N GLY A 180 -3.44 10.44 20.69
CA GLY A 180 -2.96 11.51 21.56
C GLY A 180 -1.73 11.17 22.41
N GLN A 181 -1.41 9.88 22.56
CA GLN A 181 -0.25 9.38 23.32
C GLN A 181 0.95 9.02 22.44
N LEU A 182 0.78 9.04 21.11
CA LEU A 182 1.87 8.68 20.19
C LEU A 182 2.96 9.77 20.19
N PRO A 183 4.24 9.38 20.07
CA PRO A 183 5.31 10.34 19.82
C PRO A 183 5.12 11.00 18.47
N ALA A 184 5.50 12.27 18.37
CA ALA A 184 5.52 12.96 17.08
C ALA A 184 6.74 12.52 16.27
N LEU A 185 6.51 12.21 15.01
CA LEU A 185 7.60 12.05 14.05
C LEU A 185 8.19 13.45 13.78
N GLY A 186 9.50 13.62 14.01
CA GLY A 186 10.22 14.84 13.68
C GLY A 186 10.34 15.04 12.16
N GLU A 187 11.01 16.11 11.76
CA GLU A 187 11.34 16.32 10.35
C GLU A 187 12.37 15.28 9.89
N LEU A 188 12.01 14.53 8.88
CA LEU A 188 12.82 13.46 8.27
C LEU A 188 12.96 13.68 6.78
N PRO A 189 14.01 13.12 6.16
CA PRO A 189 14.17 13.17 4.71
C PRO A 189 12.93 12.66 3.99
N GLN A 190 12.53 13.38 2.94
CA GLN A 190 11.46 12.97 2.04
C GLN A 190 12.07 12.20 0.88
N ARG A 191 11.70 10.94 0.75
CA ARG A 191 12.23 10.03 -0.27
C ARG A 191 11.12 9.53 -1.17
N ILE A 192 11.46 9.08 -2.37
CA ILE A 192 10.49 8.39 -3.22
C ILE A 192 10.15 7.06 -2.58
N VAL A 193 8.85 6.80 -2.42
CA VAL A 193 8.27 5.62 -1.80
C VAL A 193 7.19 5.03 -2.69
N HIS A 194 6.81 3.77 -2.42
CA HIS A 194 5.70 3.10 -3.09
C HIS A 194 4.34 3.68 -2.67
N GLY A 195 4.18 3.99 -1.39
CA GLY A 195 2.99 4.62 -0.81
C GLY A 195 1.82 3.70 -0.45
N ASP A 196 1.89 2.40 -0.80
CA ASP A 196 0.96 1.34 -0.37
C ASP A 196 1.67 -0.03 -0.44
N PRO A 197 2.75 -0.26 0.35
CA PRO A 197 3.60 -1.46 0.24
C PRO A 197 3.01 -2.67 0.97
N LYS A 198 1.69 -2.85 0.92
CA LYS A 198 1.04 -4.00 1.54
C LYS A 198 1.45 -5.32 0.87
N ILE A 199 1.31 -6.44 1.58
CA ILE A 199 1.84 -7.73 1.12
C ILE A 199 1.25 -8.20 -0.21
N ASN A 200 0.00 -7.84 -0.50
CA ASN A 200 -0.66 -8.17 -1.76
C ASN A 200 -0.24 -7.25 -2.93
N ASN A 201 0.67 -6.30 -2.70
CA ASN A 201 1.34 -5.53 -3.73
C ASN A 201 2.78 -6.03 -3.99
N VAL A 202 3.14 -7.19 -3.42
CA VAL A 202 4.42 -7.87 -3.65
C VAL A 202 4.19 -9.13 -4.47
N VAL A 203 4.87 -9.25 -5.60
CA VAL A 203 4.86 -10.46 -6.45
C VAL A 203 6.00 -11.37 -6.01
N PHE A 204 5.68 -12.63 -5.74
CA PHE A 204 6.63 -13.67 -5.38
C PHE A 204 6.82 -14.65 -6.54
N SER A 205 8.07 -15.05 -6.78
CA SER A 205 8.40 -16.12 -7.74
C SER A 205 7.95 -17.49 -7.22
N PRO A 206 7.92 -18.52 -8.06
CA PRO A 206 7.65 -19.90 -7.63
C PRO A 206 8.64 -20.41 -6.57
N THR A 207 9.85 -19.86 -6.51
CA THR A 207 10.85 -20.18 -5.47
C THR A 207 10.67 -19.37 -4.18
N GLY A 208 9.64 -18.53 -4.12
CA GLY A 208 9.33 -17.69 -2.97
C GLY A 208 10.17 -16.40 -2.84
N ALA A 209 10.98 -16.04 -3.84
CA ALA A 209 11.66 -14.74 -3.85
C ALA A 209 10.65 -13.63 -4.13
N ALA A 210 10.70 -12.51 -3.39
CA ALA A 210 9.97 -11.31 -3.77
C ALA A 210 10.68 -10.65 -4.96
N ILE A 211 9.96 -10.46 -6.08
CA ILE A 211 10.57 -10.08 -7.36
C ILE A 211 10.09 -8.73 -7.90
N CYS A 212 8.91 -8.27 -7.48
CA CYS A 212 8.35 -7.05 -8.03
C CYS A 212 7.37 -6.40 -7.04
N LEU A 213 7.36 -5.07 -7.00
CA LEU A 213 6.29 -4.27 -6.40
C LEU A 213 5.31 -3.85 -7.50
N ILE A 214 4.02 -4.02 -7.26
CA ILE A 214 2.93 -3.67 -8.17
C ILE A 214 1.97 -2.68 -7.52
N ASP A 215 1.01 -2.15 -8.28
CA ASP A 215 0.05 -1.14 -7.82
C ASP A 215 0.71 0.20 -7.46
N LEU A 216 1.41 0.76 -8.46
CA LEU A 216 2.28 1.93 -8.33
C LEU A 216 1.52 3.28 -8.35
N ASP A 217 0.19 3.29 -8.21
CA ASP A 217 -0.64 4.51 -8.26
C ASP A 217 -0.43 5.45 -7.08
N THR A 218 0.24 4.95 -6.05
CA THR A 218 0.47 5.66 -4.79
C THR A 218 1.90 6.16 -4.61
N LEU A 219 2.74 6.03 -5.65
CA LEU A 219 4.09 6.58 -5.65
C LEU A 219 4.09 8.05 -5.22
N ALA A 220 4.96 8.39 -4.27
CA ALA A 220 5.00 9.73 -3.68
C ALA A 220 6.38 10.05 -3.08
N LYS A 221 6.51 11.25 -2.52
CA LYS A 221 7.60 11.57 -1.58
C LYS A 221 7.06 11.57 -0.16
N MET A 222 7.64 10.74 0.71
CA MET A 222 7.39 10.74 2.15
C MET A 222 8.61 10.21 2.92
N SER A 223 8.57 10.28 4.24
CA SER A 223 9.61 9.67 5.06
C SER A 223 9.46 8.15 5.11
N ILE A 224 10.57 7.44 4.98
CA ILE A 224 10.59 5.96 4.96
C ILE A 224 9.93 5.33 6.21
N PRO A 225 10.09 5.84 7.45
CA PRO A 225 9.38 5.27 8.59
C PRO A 225 7.86 5.19 8.44
N VAL A 226 7.24 6.16 7.74
CA VAL A 226 5.80 6.14 7.45
C VAL A 226 5.45 4.96 6.55
N GLU A 227 6.19 4.78 5.46
CA GLU A 227 6.01 3.65 4.55
C GLU A 227 6.25 2.30 5.22
N LEU A 228 7.30 2.18 6.02
CA LEU A 228 7.57 0.96 6.80
C LEU A 228 6.47 0.68 7.83
N GLY A 229 5.89 1.74 8.41
CA GLY A 229 4.73 1.62 9.28
C GLY A 229 3.55 0.98 8.57
N ASP A 230 3.25 1.39 7.33
CA ASP A 230 2.17 0.81 6.54
C ASP A 230 2.50 -0.61 6.06
N ALA A 231 3.73 -0.86 5.61
CA ALA A 231 4.21 -2.19 5.25
C ALA A 231 3.99 -3.19 6.40
N PHE A 232 4.56 -2.90 7.56
CA PHE A 232 4.51 -3.82 8.71
C PHE A 232 3.11 -3.95 9.31
N ARG A 233 2.28 -2.92 9.27
CA ARG A 233 0.86 -3.03 9.61
C ARG A 233 0.17 -4.11 8.78
N SER A 234 0.46 -4.18 7.50
CA SER A 234 -0.10 -5.18 6.59
C SER A 234 0.56 -6.56 6.73
N TRP A 235 1.90 -6.61 6.75
CA TRP A 235 2.66 -7.86 6.70
C TRP A 235 2.59 -8.65 8.02
N CYS A 236 2.52 -7.93 9.14
CA CYS A 236 2.55 -8.51 10.48
C CYS A 236 1.17 -8.69 11.10
N ASN A 237 0.10 -8.49 10.32
CA ASN A 237 -1.26 -8.83 10.70
C ASN A 237 -1.71 -10.13 10.01
N PRO A 238 -1.68 -11.28 10.71
CA PRO A 238 -1.97 -12.56 10.09
C PRO A 238 -3.40 -12.73 9.57
N VAL A 239 -4.34 -11.96 10.13
CA VAL A 239 -5.78 -12.06 9.80
C VAL A 239 -6.23 -11.05 8.75
N GLY A 240 -5.36 -10.09 8.37
CA GLY A 240 -5.71 -9.04 7.41
C GLY A 240 -6.69 -7.99 7.96
N GLU A 241 -7.26 -7.17 7.08
CA GLU A 241 -8.13 -6.04 7.46
C GLU A 241 -9.58 -6.47 7.75
N ASP A 242 -10.03 -7.56 7.17
CA ASP A 242 -11.41 -8.08 7.24
C ASP A 242 -11.53 -9.33 8.14
N GLY A 243 -10.45 -9.72 8.82
CA GLY A 243 -10.42 -10.91 9.68
C GLY A 243 -11.07 -10.73 11.05
N SER A 244 -10.72 -11.60 11.99
CA SER A 244 -11.13 -11.53 13.39
C SER A 244 -9.89 -11.69 14.29
N ASP A 245 -9.99 -11.22 15.53
CA ASP A 245 -8.94 -11.37 16.56
C ASP A 245 -7.52 -10.95 16.07
N PRO A 246 -7.35 -9.68 15.69
CA PRO A 246 -6.09 -9.19 15.13
C PRO A 246 -4.98 -9.17 16.18
N TRP A 247 -3.79 -9.59 15.77
CA TRP A 247 -2.60 -9.52 16.59
C TRP A 247 -1.37 -9.17 15.74
N PHE A 248 -0.39 -8.55 16.37
CA PHE A 248 0.85 -8.18 15.71
C PHE A 248 1.89 -9.28 15.88
N ASP A 249 2.36 -9.82 14.76
CA ASP A 249 3.34 -10.90 14.70
C ASP A 249 4.75 -10.30 14.73
N LEU A 250 5.37 -10.31 15.89
CA LEU A 250 6.72 -9.77 16.12
C LEU A 250 7.79 -10.54 15.33
N GLU A 251 7.62 -11.85 15.13
CA GLU A 251 8.58 -12.66 14.35
C GLU A 251 8.60 -12.21 12.88
N ARG A 252 7.41 -11.99 12.29
CA ARG A 252 7.29 -11.42 10.94
C ARG A 252 7.89 -10.02 10.86
N PHE A 253 7.66 -9.19 11.89
CA PHE A 253 8.23 -7.86 11.97
C PHE A 253 9.76 -7.89 11.95
N VAL A 254 10.37 -8.68 12.85
CA VAL A 254 11.84 -8.83 12.92
C VAL A 254 12.41 -9.33 11.59
N ALA A 255 11.80 -10.35 11.00
CA ALA A 255 12.23 -10.90 9.72
C ALA A 255 12.13 -9.87 8.59
N GLY A 256 11.00 -9.14 8.49
CA GLY A 256 10.80 -8.09 7.48
C GLY A 256 11.78 -6.93 7.67
N LEU A 257 12.02 -6.52 8.91
CA LEU A 257 12.95 -5.45 9.25
C LEU A 257 14.40 -5.80 8.89
N GLU A 258 14.83 -7.04 9.17
CA GLU A 258 16.16 -7.54 8.78
C GLU A 258 16.31 -7.61 7.26
N GLY A 259 15.27 -8.10 6.56
CA GLY A 259 15.25 -8.08 5.10
C GLY A 259 15.36 -6.66 4.54
N TYR A 260 14.56 -5.74 5.08
CA TYR A 260 14.62 -4.34 4.69
C TYR A 260 16.03 -3.73 4.90
N ALA A 261 16.62 -3.97 6.05
CA ALA A 261 17.96 -3.49 6.36
C ALA A 261 19.02 -4.03 5.38
N GLN A 262 18.89 -5.29 4.97
CA GLN A 262 19.75 -5.92 3.95
C GLN A 262 19.57 -5.24 2.58
N GLY A 263 18.34 -4.99 2.16
CA GLY A 263 18.03 -4.35 0.87
C GLY A 263 18.38 -2.88 0.83
N ALA A 264 18.17 -2.16 1.94
CA ALA A 264 18.36 -0.72 2.04
C ALA A 264 19.84 -0.28 2.13
N LYS A 265 20.78 -1.17 2.38
CA LYS A 265 22.25 -0.93 2.33
C LYS A 265 22.70 0.35 3.04
N GLY A 266 22.16 0.65 4.22
CA GLY A 266 22.55 1.83 4.99
C GLY A 266 21.94 3.15 4.51
N LEU A 267 20.88 3.12 3.70
CA LEU A 267 20.18 4.31 3.21
C LEU A 267 19.59 5.16 4.34
N LEU A 268 19.09 4.53 5.41
CA LEU A 268 18.40 5.21 6.50
C LEU A 268 19.36 5.87 7.47
N THR A 269 19.00 7.07 7.91
CA THR A 269 19.62 7.77 9.04
C THR A 269 19.22 7.13 10.36
N ALA A 270 19.96 7.43 11.45
CA ALA A 270 19.61 6.97 12.78
C ALA A 270 18.22 7.46 13.24
N GLN A 271 17.82 8.66 12.81
CA GLN A 271 16.50 9.22 13.12
C GLN A 271 15.37 8.50 12.37
N GLU A 272 15.59 8.10 11.10
CA GLU A 272 14.63 7.30 10.34
C GLU A 272 14.45 5.91 10.99
N TRP A 273 15.56 5.26 11.42
CA TRP A 273 15.46 4.02 12.19
C TRP A 273 14.67 4.19 13.49
N ALA A 274 14.96 5.23 14.27
CA ALA A 274 14.21 5.51 15.50
C ALA A 274 12.72 5.74 15.24
N GLY A 275 12.36 6.45 14.16
CA GLY A 275 10.97 6.67 13.75
C GLY A 275 10.24 5.37 13.42
N THR A 276 10.91 4.39 12.81
CA THR A 276 10.30 3.09 12.45
C THR A 276 9.75 2.35 13.68
N SER A 277 10.31 2.55 14.87
CA SER A 277 9.91 1.87 16.10
C SER A 277 8.48 2.17 16.56
N PHE A 278 7.90 3.31 16.19
CA PHE A 278 6.54 3.70 16.60
C PHE A 278 5.59 3.97 15.44
N MET A 279 6.10 4.03 14.20
CA MET A 279 5.25 4.33 13.04
C MET A 279 4.28 3.20 12.71
N VAL A 280 4.58 1.95 13.06
CA VAL A 280 3.64 0.83 12.89
C VAL A 280 2.35 1.09 13.67
N GLU A 281 2.45 1.46 14.95
CA GLU A 281 1.28 1.80 15.78
C GLU A 281 0.58 3.05 15.26
N THR A 282 1.36 4.05 14.85
CA THR A 282 0.83 5.32 14.33
C THR A 282 -0.02 5.09 13.08
N ILE A 283 0.50 4.39 12.07
CA ILE A 283 -0.22 4.14 10.82
C ILE A 283 -1.41 3.20 11.04
N THR A 284 -1.29 2.23 11.93
CA THR A 284 -2.41 1.35 12.30
C THR A 284 -3.55 2.15 12.91
N LEU A 285 -3.28 3.07 13.83
CA LEU A 285 -4.30 3.94 14.44
C LEU A 285 -4.84 4.97 13.45
N GLU A 286 -4.01 5.47 12.54
CA GLU A 286 -4.44 6.35 11.46
C GLU A 286 -5.47 5.66 10.57
N LEU A 287 -5.20 4.43 10.12
CA LEU A 287 -6.15 3.67 9.32
C LEU A 287 -7.41 3.32 10.11
N ALA A 288 -7.29 2.99 11.40
CA ALA A 288 -8.44 2.81 12.28
C ALA A 288 -9.32 4.06 12.32
N ALA A 289 -8.72 5.26 12.43
CA ALA A 289 -9.44 6.52 12.44
C ALA A 289 -10.17 6.78 11.10
N ARG A 290 -9.54 6.46 9.97
CA ARG A 290 -10.14 6.60 8.64
C ARG A 290 -11.34 5.68 8.46
N PHE A 291 -11.23 4.41 8.81
CA PHE A 291 -12.36 3.47 8.78
C PHE A 291 -13.47 3.89 9.74
N CYS A 292 -13.10 4.37 10.93
CA CYS A 292 -14.07 4.82 11.94
C CYS A 292 -14.87 6.05 11.47
N ALA A 293 -14.21 7.02 10.81
CA ALA A 293 -14.88 8.16 10.22
C ALA A 293 -15.81 7.71 9.07
N ASP A 294 -15.32 6.87 8.16
CA ASP A 294 -16.11 6.41 7.02
C ASP A 294 -17.25 5.45 7.40
N ALA A 295 -17.21 4.87 8.60
CA ALA A 295 -18.36 4.16 9.16
C ALA A 295 -19.59 5.06 9.42
N LEU A 296 -19.38 6.39 9.50
CA LEU A 296 -20.45 7.38 9.62
C LEU A 296 -20.71 8.13 8.31
N GLU A 297 -19.69 8.31 7.46
CA GLU A 297 -19.79 9.04 6.19
C GLU A 297 -20.22 8.14 5.02
N GLU A 298 -19.89 6.85 5.04
CA GLU A 298 -20.20 5.81 4.04
C GLU A 298 -19.83 6.23 2.61
N SER A 299 -18.71 6.94 2.44
CA SER A 299 -18.39 7.65 1.19
C SER A 299 -17.09 7.25 0.52
N TYR A 300 -16.11 6.71 1.26
CA TYR A 300 -14.75 6.54 0.76
C TYR A 300 -14.35 5.08 0.49
N PHE A 301 -14.52 4.20 1.49
CA PHE A 301 -14.07 2.81 1.35
C PHE A 301 -15.13 1.92 0.70
N GLY A 302 -14.72 1.12 -0.27
CA GLY A 302 -15.55 0.04 -0.78
C GLY A 302 -15.88 -0.99 0.32
N TRP A 303 -17.05 -1.66 0.21
CA TRP A 303 -17.48 -2.63 1.18
C TRP A 303 -18.02 -3.91 0.54
N ASN A 304 -17.93 -5.03 1.26
CA ASN A 304 -18.38 -6.33 0.78
C ASN A 304 -19.87 -6.51 1.11
N LYS A 305 -20.71 -6.41 0.07
CA LYS A 305 -22.17 -6.53 0.16
C LYS A 305 -22.67 -7.95 0.43
N GLU A 306 -21.82 -8.95 0.20
CA GLU A 306 -22.17 -10.35 0.44
C GLU A 306 -22.05 -10.73 1.93
N VAL A 307 -21.19 -10.02 2.66
CA VAL A 307 -20.85 -10.31 4.07
C VAL A 307 -21.48 -9.32 5.05
N PHE A 308 -21.53 -8.04 4.68
CA PHE A 308 -21.96 -6.97 5.57
C PHE A 308 -23.27 -6.34 5.10
N SER A 309 -24.07 -5.86 6.06
CA SER A 309 -25.38 -5.26 5.80
C SER A 309 -25.31 -3.81 5.30
N SER A 310 -24.19 -3.11 5.51
CA SER A 310 -23.96 -1.72 5.08
C SER A 310 -22.47 -1.40 5.00
N ALA A 311 -22.13 -0.30 4.33
CA ALA A 311 -20.78 0.26 4.33
C ALA A 311 -20.34 0.64 5.76
N SER A 312 -21.26 1.23 6.54
CA SER A 312 -21.05 1.54 7.95
C SER A 312 -20.64 0.32 8.77
N ALA A 313 -21.39 -0.81 8.64
CA ALA A 313 -21.09 -2.03 9.37
C ALA A 313 -19.72 -2.61 9.03
N HIS A 314 -19.34 -2.60 7.75
CA HIS A 314 -18.05 -3.10 7.30
C HIS A 314 -16.89 -2.19 7.77
N ASN A 315 -17.03 -0.88 7.61
CA ASN A 315 -15.99 0.06 8.03
C ASN A 315 -15.82 0.10 9.56
N LEU A 316 -16.91 -0.05 10.34
CA LEU A 316 -16.81 -0.20 11.79
C LEU A 316 -16.11 -1.52 12.17
N HIS A 317 -16.34 -2.61 11.45
CA HIS A 317 -15.61 -3.86 11.64
C HIS A 317 -14.11 -3.65 11.40
N ARG A 318 -13.72 -3.07 10.28
CA ARG A 318 -12.32 -2.75 9.94
C ARG A 318 -11.68 -1.82 10.97
N ALA A 319 -12.41 -0.80 11.44
CA ALA A 319 -11.93 0.09 12.49
C ALA A 319 -11.58 -0.67 13.77
N LYS A 320 -12.45 -1.63 14.18
CA LYS A 320 -12.20 -2.50 15.34
C LYS A 320 -10.98 -3.42 15.14
N ILE A 321 -10.83 -3.98 13.95
CA ILE A 321 -9.67 -4.82 13.62
C ILE A 321 -8.38 -4.00 13.69
N GLN A 322 -8.32 -2.82 13.09
CA GLN A 322 -7.14 -1.96 13.16
C GLN A 322 -6.87 -1.48 14.60
N LEU A 323 -7.89 -1.15 15.37
CA LEU A 323 -7.72 -0.79 16.78
C LEU A 323 -7.20 -1.97 17.62
N GLY A 324 -7.69 -3.19 17.38
CA GLY A 324 -7.19 -4.41 18.02
C GLY A 324 -5.72 -4.67 17.68
N LEU A 325 -5.35 -4.51 16.41
CA LEU A 325 -3.96 -4.60 15.96
C LEU A 325 -3.08 -3.54 16.62
N ALA A 326 -3.55 -2.29 16.70
CA ALA A 326 -2.82 -1.21 17.38
C ALA A 326 -2.62 -1.48 18.89
N ARG A 327 -3.60 -2.11 19.56
CA ARG A 327 -3.43 -2.56 20.96
C ARG A 327 -2.32 -3.61 21.07
N SER A 328 -2.29 -4.57 20.14
CA SER A 328 -1.26 -5.61 20.11
C SER A 328 0.13 -5.01 19.81
N VAL A 329 0.26 -4.07 18.89
CA VAL A 329 1.51 -3.32 18.65
C VAL A 329 1.91 -2.56 19.90
N GLY A 330 0.96 -1.84 20.52
CA GLY A 330 1.19 -1.05 21.72
C GLY A 330 1.68 -1.87 22.93
N SER A 331 1.23 -3.14 23.05
CA SER A 331 1.71 -4.05 24.11
C SER A 331 3.14 -4.57 23.86
N GLN A 332 3.69 -4.43 22.66
CA GLN A 332 5.00 -4.93 22.23
C GLN A 332 5.97 -3.79 21.89
N ARG A 333 5.70 -2.55 22.34
CA ARG A 333 6.53 -1.37 22.00
C ARG A 333 8.01 -1.53 22.35
N VAL A 334 8.31 -2.17 23.48
CA VAL A 334 9.69 -2.38 23.95
C VAL A 334 10.41 -3.35 23.01
N GLU A 335 9.80 -4.48 22.71
CA GLU A 335 10.34 -5.51 21.83
C GLU A 335 10.53 -4.98 20.39
N ILE A 336 9.59 -4.20 19.89
CA ILE A 336 9.70 -3.53 18.59
C ILE A 336 10.87 -2.55 18.58
N ALA A 337 11.00 -1.70 19.62
CA ALA A 337 12.09 -0.74 19.71
C ALA A 337 13.45 -1.43 19.84
N ASP A 338 13.54 -2.54 20.59
CA ASP A 338 14.74 -3.33 20.72
C ASP A 338 15.15 -4.00 19.41
N ALA A 339 14.19 -4.55 18.67
CA ALA A 339 14.43 -5.12 17.35
C ALA A 339 14.98 -4.06 16.37
N VAL A 340 14.36 -2.86 16.33
CA VAL A 340 14.83 -1.76 15.47
C VAL A 340 16.25 -1.34 15.86
N ARG A 341 16.54 -1.15 17.15
CA ARG A 341 17.89 -0.79 17.62
C ARG A 341 18.91 -1.88 17.28
N GLY A 342 18.55 -3.13 17.47
CA GLY A 342 19.40 -4.29 17.15
C GLY A 342 19.78 -4.35 15.67
N VAL A 343 18.83 -4.13 14.78
CA VAL A 343 19.07 -4.09 13.33
C VAL A 343 19.92 -2.87 12.95
N ALA A 344 19.57 -1.67 13.41
CA ALA A 344 20.31 -0.45 13.12
C ALA A 344 21.78 -0.52 13.60
N ASN A 345 22.01 -1.11 14.78
CA ASN A 345 23.37 -1.27 15.32
C ASN A 345 24.21 -2.25 14.48
N ARG A 346 23.64 -3.36 14.01
CA ARG A 346 24.35 -4.31 13.13
C ARG A 346 24.80 -3.65 11.82
N LEU A 347 24.00 -2.75 11.24
CA LEU A 347 24.35 -2.03 10.03
C LEU A 347 25.52 -1.06 10.18
N ARG A 348 25.72 -0.47 11.38
CA ARG A 348 26.86 0.41 11.67
C ARG A 348 28.21 -0.34 11.68
N TYR A 349 28.19 -1.63 11.92
CA TYR A 349 29.34 -2.52 11.96
C TYR A 349 29.48 -3.39 10.70
N TRP A 350 28.58 -3.22 9.71
CA TRP A 350 28.67 -3.95 8.45
C TRP A 350 29.76 -3.32 7.63
N PRO A 351 30.82 -4.07 7.24
CA PRO A 351 31.86 -3.53 6.38
C PRO A 351 31.21 -3.13 5.05
N VAL A 352 31.39 -1.87 4.68
CA VAL A 352 31.06 -1.37 3.34
C VAL A 352 32.06 -2.04 2.43
N GLY A 353 31.64 -3.12 1.74
CA GLY A 353 32.41 -3.81 0.72
C GLY A 353 32.22 -3.17 -0.65
#